data_8e8bdcb80f94a9615ac8d09c662091d8
#
_entry.id   8e8bdcb80f94a9615ac8d09c662091d8
#
_cell.length_a   1.000
_cell.length_b   1.000
_cell.length_c   1.000
_cell.angle_alpha   90.00
_cell.angle_beta   90.00
_cell.angle_gamma   90.00
#
_symmetry.space_group_name_H-M   'P 1'
#
loop_
_entity.id
_entity.type
_entity.pdbx_description
1 polymer ?
#
loop_
_entity_poly.entity_id
_entity_poly.type
_entity_poly.pdbx_seq_one_letter_code
_entity_poly.pdbx_strand_id
1 'polypeptide(L)'
;LFDSEIMWYKVTPHLGRGVKYQSYDKEIEIPSILYRELKNWERTFMLKESKLRRSMDNYYHLSGNNPKIDNVRVLIDNNYVFSLFKGIEQSKINLSTGEDTTIDFEKETIHIHEPFTPGEFATIIERHTTEIERYILKILDTAQYNAADIDSVFITGGSSLVIPVREILYRIFGKDKIRTGNTFNSVAYGLSLSY
;
A
#
# COMPACT_ATOMS: atom_id res chain seq x y z
N LEU A 1 -4.68 2.99 -0.02
CA LEU A 1 -3.68 3.96 0.43
C LEU A 1 -2.42 3.25 0.95
N PHE A 2 -2.51 2.49 2.05
CA PHE A 2 -1.34 1.80 2.62
C PHE A 2 -0.75 0.74 1.68
N ASP A 3 -1.60 -0.05 1.02
CA ASP A 3 -1.17 -1.06 0.04
C ASP A 3 -0.40 -0.43 -1.14
N SER A 4 -0.77 0.78 -1.53
CA SER A 4 -0.07 1.55 -2.57
C SER A 4 1.34 1.98 -2.12
N GLU A 5 1.54 2.28 -0.83
CA GLU A 5 2.86 2.58 -0.29
C GLU A 5 3.71 1.31 -0.16
N ILE A 6 3.12 0.20 0.28
CA ILE A 6 3.82 -1.10 0.31
C ILE A 6 4.25 -1.49 -1.12
N MET A 7 3.34 -1.40 -2.10
CA MET A 7 3.67 -1.63 -3.52
C MET A 7 4.87 -0.80 -3.93
N TRP A 8 4.86 0.50 -3.60
CA TRP A 8 5.92 1.43 -4.00
C TRP A 8 7.27 1.11 -3.36
N TYR A 9 7.30 0.93 -2.05
CA TYR A 9 8.58 0.83 -1.34
C TYR A 9 9.15 -0.58 -1.33
N LYS A 10 8.30 -1.60 -1.24
CA LYS A 10 8.74 -2.99 -1.08
C LYS A 10 8.70 -3.80 -2.38
N VAL A 11 7.79 -3.51 -3.29
CA VAL A 11 7.54 -4.37 -4.46
C VAL A 11 8.12 -3.80 -5.76
N THR A 12 7.93 -2.51 -6.05
CA THR A 12 8.41 -1.95 -7.32
C THR A 12 9.92 -2.05 -7.55
N PRO A 13 10.81 -2.14 -6.53
CA PRO A 13 12.23 -2.42 -6.76
C PRO A 13 12.50 -3.79 -7.41
N HIS A 14 11.67 -4.78 -7.14
CA HIS A 14 11.71 -6.10 -7.79
C HIS A 14 11.17 -6.09 -9.23
N LEU A 15 10.47 -5.03 -9.57
CA LEU A 15 9.89 -4.77 -10.89
C LEU A 15 10.71 -3.76 -11.70
N GLY A 16 11.95 -3.46 -11.28
CA GLY A 16 12.88 -2.62 -12.04
C GLY A 16 12.88 -1.13 -11.69
N ARG A 17 12.12 -0.66 -10.69
CA ARG A 17 12.29 0.69 -10.18
C ARG A 17 13.68 0.84 -9.54
N GLY A 18 14.43 1.86 -9.95
CA GLY A 18 15.82 2.06 -9.54
C GLY A 18 16.83 1.39 -10.46
N VAL A 19 16.42 0.60 -11.45
CA VAL A 19 17.33 0.06 -12.47
C VAL A 19 17.83 1.18 -13.35
N LYS A 20 19.11 1.13 -13.66
CA LYS A 20 19.77 2.08 -14.55
C LYS A 20 20.05 1.46 -15.91
N TYR A 21 20.16 2.31 -16.91
CA TYR A 21 20.54 1.95 -18.27
C TYR A 21 21.59 2.91 -18.80
N GLN A 22 22.37 2.44 -19.76
CA GLN A 22 23.38 3.26 -20.40
C GLN A 22 22.76 4.14 -21.48
N SER A 23 22.98 5.45 -21.40
CA SER A 23 22.56 6.42 -22.42
C SER A 23 23.76 7.29 -22.78
N TYR A 24 24.34 7.03 -23.94
CA TYR A 24 25.63 7.58 -24.35
C TYR A 24 26.70 7.28 -23.27
N ASP A 25 27.35 8.29 -22.72
CA ASP A 25 28.40 8.15 -21.72
C ASP A 25 27.90 8.25 -20.28
N LYS A 26 26.55 8.20 -20.07
CA LYS A 26 25.92 8.37 -18.76
C LYS A 26 25.03 7.18 -18.40
N GLU A 27 25.09 6.83 -17.13
CA GLU A 27 24.15 5.90 -16.50
C GLU A 27 22.93 6.69 -16.01
N ILE A 28 21.74 6.34 -16.49
CA ILE A 28 20.48 7.04 -16.17
C ILE A 28 19.49 6.03 -15.57
N GLU A 29 18.86 6.40 -14.47
CA GLU A 29 17.81 5.60 -13.85
C GLU A 29 16.51 5.66 -14.68
N ILE A 30 15.83 4.52 -14.79
CA ILE A 30 14.49 4.47 -15.38
C ILE A 30 13.57 5.41 -14.59
N PRO A 31 12.81 6.32 -15.25
CA PRO A 31 12.00 7.30 -14.56
C PRO A 31 11.00 6.65 -13.59
N SER A 32 11.18 6.86 -12.30
CA SER A 32 10.34 6.28 -11.26
C SER A 32 8.88 6.69 -11.37
N ILE A 33 8.60 7.83 -12.02
CA ILE A 33 7.23 8.32 -12.31
C ILE A 33 6.39 7.28 -13.06
N LEU A 34 7.00 6.44 -13.91
CA LEU A 34 6.30 5.41 -14.67
C LEU A 34 5.68 4.36 -13.74
N TYR A 35 6.37 4.01 -12.66
CA TYR A 35 5.91 3.00 -11.71
C TYR A 35 4.77 3.46 -10.81
N ARG A 36 4.42 4.76 -10.82
CA ARG A 36 3.26 5.27 -10.07
C ARG A 36 1.93 4.66 -10.52
N GLU A 37 1.85 4.23 -11.77
CA GLU A 37 0.66 3.55 -12.29
C GLU A 37 0.37 2.24 -11.56
N LEU A 38 1.41 1.53 -11.06
CA LEU A 38 1.28 0.32 -10.26
C LEU A 38 0.72 0.57 -8.85
N LYS A 39 0.70 1.80 -8.36
CA LYS A 39 0.14 2.13 -7.03
C LYS A 39 -1.38 2.04 -6.97
N ASN A 40 -2.05 1.99 -8.12
CA ASN A 40 -3.51 2.02 -8.18
C ASN A 40 -4.08 0.67 -8.63
N TRP A 41 -4.46 -0.16 -7.67
CA TRP A 41 -5.04 -1.47 -7.93
C TRP A 41 -6.38 -1.41 -8.69
N GLU A 42 -7.16 -0.34 -8.52
CA GLU A 42 -8.46 -0.17 -9.18
C GLU A 42 -8.33 0.02 -10.71
N ARG A 43 -7.14 0.43 -11.17
CA ARG A 43 -6.85 0.67 -12.59
C ARG A 43 -5.98 -0.41 -13.22
N THR A 44 -5.83 -1.56 -12.59
CA THR A 44 -4.94 -2.63 -13.08
C THR A 44 -5.29 -3.10 -14.49
N PHE A 45 -6.57 -3.08 -14.85
CA PHE A 45 -7.03 -3.44 -16.19
C PHE A 45 -6.56 -2.48 -17.29
N MET A 46 -6.20 -1.24 -16.94
CA MET A 46 -5.68 -0.23 -17.89
C MET A 46 -4.16 -0.32 -18.08
N LEU A 47 -3.47 -1.12 -17.28
CA LEU A 47 -2.00 -1.16 -17.28
C LEU A 47 -1.42 -1.67 -18.61
N LYS A 48 -2.13 -2.52 -19.35
CA LYS A 48 -1.67 -2.98 -20.69
C LYS A 48 -1.52 -1.83 -21.68
N GLU A 49 -2.39 -0.83 -21.59
CA GLU A 49 -2.36 0.38 -22.41
C GLU A 49 -1.54 1.52 -21.78
N SER A 50 -0.96 1.26 -20.60
CA SER A 50 -0.26 2.28 -19.83
C SER A 50 1.05 2.73 -20.46
N LYS A 51 1.50 3.93 -20.07
CA LYS A 51 2.83 4.43 -20.45
C LYS A 51 3.93 3.55 -19.88
N LEU A 52 3.74 3.01 -18.66
CA LEU A 52 4.65 2.05 -18.05
C LEU A 52 4.87 0.86 -18.99
N ARG A 53 3.81 0.15 -19.37
CA ARG A 53 3.93 -1.06 -20.20
C ARG A 53 4.62 -0.77 -21.55
N ARG A 54 4.18 0.29 -22.23
CA ARG A 54 4.76 0.67 -23.55
C ARG A 54 6.24 1.03 -23.48
N SER A 55 6.71 1.56 -22.36
CA SER A 55 8.11 1.94 -22.19
C SER A 55 9.02 0.76 -21.83
N MET A 56 8.49 -0.32 -21.27
CA MET A 56 9.30 -1.41 -20.71
C MET A 56 10.09 -2.18 -21.76
N ASP A 57 9.58 -2.36 -22.96
CA ASP A 57 10.33 -3.04 -24.03
C ASP A 57 11.62 -2.30 -24.35
N ASN A 58 11.55 -0.97 -24.46
CA ASN A 58 12.72 -0.15 -24.71
C ASN A 58 13.72 -0.17 -23.54
N TYR A 59 13.24 -0.01 -22.30
CA TYR A 59 14.11 -0.04 -21.13
C TYR A 59 14.73 -1.42 -20.88
N TYR A 60 14.02 -2.49 -21.21
CA TYR A 60 14.55 -3.85 -21.14
C TYR A 60 15.82 -3.97 -22.00
N HIS A 61 15.76 -3.57 -23.26
CA HIS A 61 16.92 -3.60 -24.16
C HIS A 61 18.03 -2.64 -23.71
N LEU A 62 17.71 -1.42 -23.35
CA LEU A 62 18.69 -0.42 -22.92
C LEU A 62 19.42 -0.79 -21.62
N SER A 63 18.78 -1.56 -20.75
CA SER A 63 19.38 -2.02 -19.48
C SER A 63 20.13 -3.34 -19.58
N GLY A 64 20.43 -3.82 -20.80
CA GLY A 64 21.11 -5.09 -21.01
C GLY A 64 20.24 -6.31 -20.68
N ASN A 65 18.96 -6.23 -20.98
CA ASN A 65 17.96 -7.27 -20.72
C ASN A 65 17.79 -7.58 -19.22
N ASN A 66 17.70 -6.55 -18.41
CA ASN A 66 17.57 -6.70 -16.96
C ASN A 66 16.26 -7.45 -16.58
N PRO A 67 16.34 -8.59 -15.86
CA PRO A 67 15.18 -9.43 -15.56
C PRO A 67 14.11 -8.74 -14.73
N LYS A 68 14.46 -7.76 -13.89
CA LYS A 68 13.47 -6.99 -13.11
C LYS A 68 12.52 -6.18 -14.00
N ILE A 69 13.00 -5.74 -15.18
CA ILE A 69 12.15 -5.01 -16.14
C ILE A 69 11.24 -5.99 -16.88
N ASP A 70 11.73 -7.19 -17.15
CA ASP A 70 10.90 -8.25 -17.72
C ASP A 70 9.77 -8.65 -16.74
N ASN A 71 10.07 -8.70 -15.46
CA ASN A 71 9.06 -8.99 -14.44
C ASN A 71 7.85 -8.04 -14.51
N VAL A 72 8.05 -6.74 -14.76
CA VAL A 72 6.90 -5.82 -14.89
C VAL A 72 6.09 -6.10 -16.15
N ARG A 73 6.74 -6.53 -17.24
CA ARG A 73 6.05 -6.92 -18.48
C ARG A 73 5.18 -8.15 -18.24
N VAL A 74 5.76 -9.21 -17.67
CA VAL A 74 5.06 -10.45 -17.31
C VAL A 74 3.90 -10.16 -16.35
N LEU A 75 4.11 -9.32 -15.34
CA LEU A 75 3.10 -8.93 -14.37
C LEU A 75 1.87 -8.28 -15.02
N ILE A 76 2.10 -7.36 -15.97
CA ILE A 76 1.02 -6.60 -16.64
C ILE A 76 0.35 -7.48 -17.71
N ASP A 77 1.13 -8.12 -18.58
CA ASP A 77 0.61 -8.87 -19.73
C ASP A 77 -0.27 -10.07 -19.31
N ASN A 78 0.08 -10.70 -18.17
CA ASN A 78 -0.66 -11.84 -17.62
C ASN A 78 -1.70 -11.43 -16.55
N ASN A 79 -1.95 -10.13 -16.35
CA ASN A 79 -2.92 -9.61 -15.37
C ASN A 79 -2.63 -10.05 -13.91
N TYR A 80 -1.37 -10.23 -13.54
CA TYR A 80 -1.00 -10.69 -12.20
C TYR A 80 -1.02 -9.58 -11.14
N VAL A 81 -1.20 -8.31 -11.53
CA VAL A 81 -1.17 -7.15 -10.61
C VAL A 81 -2.18 -7.30 -9.48
N PHE A 82 -3.40 -7.77 -9.77
CA PHE A 82 -4.42 -8.00 -8.75
C PHE A 82 -4.01 -9.08 -7.74
N SER A 83 -3.42 -10.18 -8.22
CA SER A 83 -2.90 -11.25 -7.36
C SER A 83 -1.77 -10.76 -6.46
N LEU A 84 -0.90 -9.89 -6.98
CA LEU A 84 0.17 -9.26 -6.22
C LEU A 84 -0.39 -8.35 -5.11
N PHE A 85 -1.42 -7.54 -5.41
CA PHE A 85 -2.08 -6.73 -4.40
C PHE A 85 -2.74 -7.55 -3.28
N LYS A 86 -3.28 -8.73 -3.60
CA LYS A 86 -3.77 -9.66 -2.56
C LYS A 86 -2.65 -10.13 -1.62
N GLY A 87 -1.47 -10.42 -2.15
CA GLY A 87 -0.29 -10.75 -1.33
C GLY A 87 0.12 -9.59 -0.41
N ILE A 88 0.13 -8.36 -0.95
CA ILE A 88 0.40 -7.14 -0.18
C ILE A 88 -0.65 -6.95 0.94
N GLU A 89 -1.93 -7.12 0.62
CA GLU A 89 -3.01 -7.01 1.60
C GLU A 89 -2.85 -8.04 2.72
N GLN A 90 -2.53 -9.29 2.38
CA GLN A 90 -2.30 -10.33 3.37
C GLN A 90 -1.11 -10.00 4.28
N SER A 91 -0.01 -9.50 3.72
CA SER A 91 1.15 -9.07 4.51
C SER A 91 0.80 -7.91 5.46
N LYS A 92 0.00 -6.94 5.00
CA LYS A 92 -0.51 -5.86 5.86
C LYS A 92 -1.38 -6.39 7.01
N ILE A 93 -2.21 -7.40 6.76
CA ILE A 93 -3.03 -8.05 7.80
C ILE A 93 -2.12 -8.72 8.83
N ASN A 94 -1.11 -9.47 8.38
CA ASN A 94 -0.15 -10.13 9.27
C ASN A 94 0.59 -9.11 10.16
N LEU A 95 1.06 -8.00 9.58
CA LEU A 95 1.71 -6.92 10.34
C LEU A 95 0.79 -6.27 11.40
N SER A 96 -0.53 -6.38 11.25
CA SER A 96 -1.49 -5.87 12.23
C SER A 96 -1.53 -6.70 13.52
N THR A 97 -0.91 -7.88 13.54
CA THR A 97 -0.68 -8.69 14.76
C THR A 97 0.59 -8.27 15.52
N GLY A 98 1.45 -7.46 14.89
CA GLY A 98 2.72 -7.01 15.45
C GLY A 98 3.90 -7.96 15.15
N GLU A 99 3.70 -8.96 14.32
CA GLU A 99 4.73 -9.93 13.93
C GLU A 99 5.35 -9.57 12.57
N ASP A 100 6.60 -9.98 12.37
CA ASP A 100 7.27 -9.89 11.07
C ASP A 100 6.56 -10.79 10.06
N THR A 101 6.59 -10.38 8.81
CA THR A 101 5.98 -11.12 7.70
C THR A 101 6.90 -11.07 6.48
N THR A 102 6.46 -11.72 5.41
CA THR A 102 7.11 -11.67 4.11
C THR A 102 6.06 -11.39 3.03
N ILE A 103 6.42 -10.56 2.06
CA ILE A 103 5.65 -10.43 0.83
C ILE A 103 6.16 -11.49 -0.13
N ASP A 104 5.40 -12.57 -0.26
CA ASP A 104 5.73 -13.66 -1.17
C ASP A 104 4.86 -13.59 -2.41
N PHE A 105 5.52 -13.58 -3.58
CA PHE A 105 4.83 -13.61 -4.85
C PHE A 105 5.67 -14.36 -5.90
N GLU A 106 5.13 -15.49 -6.36
CA GLU A 106 5.77 -16.30 -7.38
C GLU A 106 4.80 -16.54 -8.56
N LYS A 107 5.18 -16.05 -9.72
CA LYS A 107 4.49 -16.25 -10.99
C LYS A 107 5.49 -16.22 -12.14
N GLU A 108 5.59 -17.33 -12.87
CA GLU A 108 6.51 -17.46 -14.01
C GLU A 108 7.94 -17.06 -13.66
N THR A 109 8.43 -15.95 -14.22
CA THR A 109 9.78 -15.40 -13.96
C THR A 109 9.83 -14.48 -12.76
N ILE A 110 8.68 -14.15 -12.15
CA ILE A 110 8.62 -13.21 -11.03
C ILE A 110 8.76 -13.99 -9.73
N HIS A 111 9.84 -13.73 -9.02
CA HIS A 111 10.13 -14.29 -7.71
C HIS A 111 10.37 -13.13 -6.73
N ILE A 112 9.39 -12.81 -5.92
CA ILE A 112 9.49 -11.79 -4.87
C ILE A 112 9.36 -12.49 -3.53
N HIS A 113 10.39 -12.37 -2.72
CA HIS A 113 10.44 -12.82 -1.33
C HIS A 113 11.01 -11.66 -0.52
N GLU A 114 10.15 -10.76 -0.08
CA GLU A 114 10.55 -9.50 0.55
C GLU A 114 10.17 -9.50 2.01
N PRO A 115 11.13 -9.64 2.95
CA PRO A 115 10.89 -9.53 4.39
C PRO A 115 10.30 -8.15 4.73
N PHE A 116 9.36 -8.13 5.66
CA PHE A 116 8.65 -6.92 5.99
C PHE A 116 8.29 -6.88 7.48
N THR A 117 8.78 -5.89 8.18
CA THR A 117 8.59 -5.73 9.62
C THR A 117 7.56 -4.66 9.96
N PRO A 118 6.92 -4.70 11.15
CA PRO A 118 6.02 -3.64 11.62
C PRO A 118 6.69 -2.26 11.67
N GLY A 119 7.98 -2.20 12.02
CA GLY A 119 8.75 -0.95 12.07
C GLY A 119 8.94 -0.33 10.69
N GLU A 120 9.30 -1.13 9.67
CA GLU A 120 9.37 -0.67 8.29
C GLU A 120 8.01 -0.20 7.79
N PHE A 121 6.95 -0.94 8.11
CA PHE A 121 5.60 -0.55 7.73
C PHE A 121 5.19 0.78 8.34
N ALA A 122 5.43 0.98 9.63
CA ALA A 122 5.16 2.24 10.31
C ALA A 122 5.88 3.41 9.62
N THR A 123 7.16 3.22 9.27
CA THR A 123 7.97 4.23 8.54
C THR A 123 7.38 4.53 7.16
N ILE A 124 7.02 3.51 6.39
CA ILE A 124 6.45 3.67 5.04
C ILE A 124 5.15 4.46 5.05
N ILE A 125 4.31 4.29 6.08
CA ILE A 125 3.00 4.95 6.18
C ILE A 125 2.99 6.20 7.05
N GLU A 126 4.12 6.62 7.62
CA GLU A 126 4.23 7.71 8.59
C GLU A 126 3.55 9.01 8.13
N ARG A 127 3.77 9.38 6.87
CA ARG A 127 3.13 10.55 6.29
C ARG A 127 1.60 10.48 6.37
N HIS A 128 1.04 9.30 6.08
CA HIS A 128 -0.41 9.13 6.08
C HIS A 128 -0.98 9.07 7.49
N THR A 129 -0.27 8.46 8.42
CA THR A 129 -0.69 8.42 9.84
C THR A 129 -0.63 9.80 10.46
N THR A 130 0.39 10.60 10.15
CA THR A 130 0.47 12.02 10.55
C THR A 130 -0.70 12.84 9.98
N GLU A 131 -1.06 12.62 8.72
CA GLU A 131 -2.23 13.28 8.12
C GLU A 131 -3.53 12.86 8.81
N ILE A 132 -3.71 11.58 9.13
CA ILE A 132 -4.87 11.07 9.87
C ILE A 132 -4.98 11.77 11.23
N GLU A 133 -3.90 11.82 11.99
CA GLU A 133 -3.86 12.51 13.29
C GLU A 133 -4.27 13.99 13.15
N ARG A 134 -3.67 14.67 12.20
CA ARG A 134 -3.97 16.08 11.92
C ARG A 134 -5.46 16.30 11.60
N TYR A 135 -6.06 15.41 10.80
CA TYR A 135 -7.48 15.51 10.47
C TYR A 135 -8.38 15.24 11.68
N ILE A 136 -8.04 14.27 12.52
CA ILE A 136 -8.78 14.01 13.77
C ILE A 136 -8.80 15.26 14.67
N LEU A 137 -7.61 15.83 14.91
CA LEU A 137 -7.49 17.04 15.75
C LEU A 137 -8.25 18.23 15.14
N LYS A 138 -8.17 18.40 13.82
CA LYS A 138 -8.91 19.45 13.12
C LYS A 138 -10.43 19.28 13.24
N ILE A 139 -10.95 18.04 13.18
CA ILE A 139 -12.39 17.77 13.33
C ILE A 139 -12.84 18.14 14.75
N LEU A 140 -12.08 17.77 15.78
CA LEU A 140 -12.36 18.13 17.16
C LEU A 140 -12.40 19.64 17.34
N ASP A 141 -11.40 20.35 16.86
CA ASP A 141 -11.31 21.82 16.91
C ASP A 141 -12.49 22.48 16.18
N THR A 142 -12.78 22.05 14.96
CA THR A 142 -13.90 22.60 14.17
C THR A 142 -15.26 22.39 14.84
N ALA A 143 -15.43 21.24 15.49
CA ALA A 143 -16.64 20.91 16.23
C ALA A 143 -16.69 21.52 17.65
N GLN A 144 -15.62 22.19 18.08
CA GLN A 144 -15.45 22.73 19.43
C GLN A 144 -15.58 21.69 20.54
N TYR A 145 -15.12 20.46 20.28
CA TYR A 145 -15.05 19.38 21.26
C TYR A 145 -13.60 19.10 21.65
N ASN A 146 -13.39 18.74 22.91
CA ASN A 146 -12.15 18.13 23.36
C ASN A 146 -12.24 16.61 23.22
N ALA A 147 -11.11 15.94 23.15
CA ALA A 147 -11.06 14.48 23.12
C ALA A 147 -11.72 13.83 24.38
N ALA A 148 -11.72 14.57 25.50
CA ALA A 148 -12.37 14.15 26.73
C ALA A 148 -13.91 14.09 26.62
N ASP A 149 -14.49 14.95 25.79
CA ASP A 149 -15.94 15.07 25.60
C ASP A 149 -16.51 13.94 24.71
N ILE A 150 -15.64 13.16 24.06
CA ILE A 150 -16.04 12.03 23.22
C ILE A 150 -16.23 10.78 24.08
N ASP A 151 -17.41 10.22 24.10
CA ASP A 151 -17.75 9.01 24.88
C ASP A 151 -17.21 7.72 24.24
N SER A 152 -17.28 7.62 22.93
CA SER A 152 -16.84 6.42 22.19
C SER A 152 -16.40 6.74 20.78
N VAL A 153 -15.36 6.04 20.32
CA VAL A 153 -14.85 6.08 18.95
C VAL A 153 -15.03 4.70 18.32
N PHE A 154 -15.91 4.59 17.35
CA PHE A 154 -16.13 3.36 16.61
C PHE A 154 -15.17 3.30 15.41
N ILE A 155 -14.37 2.25 15.36
CA ILE A 155 -13.47 2.01 14.24
C ILE A 155 -13.97 0.87 13.37
N THR A 156 -13.92 1.07 12.04
CA THR A 156 -14.38 0.12 11.04
C THR A 156 -13.47 0.12 9.82
N GLY A 157 -13.44 -1.00 9.07
CA GLY A 157 -12.60 -1.19 7.90
C GLY A 157 -11.17 -1.65 8.23
N GLY A 158 -10.55 -2.39 7.31
CA GLY A 158 -9.24 -3.02 7.52
C GLY A 158 -8.10 -2.07 7.87
N SER A 159 -8.13 -0.83 7.35
CA SER A 159 -7.10 0.18 7.65
C SER A 159 -7.11 0.64 9.12
N SER A 160 -8.23 0.51 9.81
CA SER A 160 -8.34 0.85 11.24
C SER A 160 -7.67 -0.16 12.17
N LEU A 161 -7.35 -1.35 11.66
CA LEU A 161 -6.65 -2.40 12.40
C LEU A 161 -5.12 -2.21 12.39
N VAL A 162 -4.61 -1.33 11.54
CA VAL A 162 -3.19 -1.03 11.42
C VAL A 162 -2.68 -0.42 12.73
N ILE A 163 -1.64 -1.01 13.32
CA ILE A 163 -1.12 -0.65 14.66
C ILE A 163 -0.84 0.85 14.79
N PRO A 164 -0.08 1.52 13.91
CA PRO A 164 0.16 2.96 14.00
C PRO A 164 -1.12 3.81 14.02
N VAL A 165 -2.17 3.41 13.32
CA VAL A 165 -3.46 4.11 13.33
C VAL A 165 -4.16 3.93 14.67
N ARG A 166 -4.15 2.73 15.22
CA ARG A 166 -4.75 2.45 16.54
C ARG A 166 -4.02 3.20 17.66
N GLU A 167 -2.70 3.28 17.59
CA GLU A 167 -1.89 4.02 18.57
C GLU A 167 -2.23 5.53 18.59
N ILE A 168 -2.46 6.14 17.43
CA ILE A 168 -2.92 7.52 17.34
C ILE A 168 -4.27 7.68 18.06
N LEU A 169 -5.21 6.79 17.79
CA LEU A 169 -6.53 6.83 18.42
C LEU A 169 -6.45 6.63 19.93
N TYR A 170 -5.61 5.70 20.40
CA TYR A 170 -5.39 5.47 21.82
C TYR A 170 -4.76 6.67 22.52
N ARG A 171 -3.82 7.35 21.87
CA ARG A 171 -3.16 8.53 22.39
C ARG A 171 -4.12 9.73 22.50
N ILE A 172 -5.00 9.91 21.53
CA ILE A 172 -5.95 11.05 21.50
C ILE A 172 -7.11 10.83 22.43
N PHE A 173 -7.77 9.67 22.39
CA PHE A 173 -9.07 9.43 23.06
C PHE A 173 -8.99 8.54 24.30
N GLY A 174 -7.90 7.81 24.48
CA GLY A 174 -7.81 6.72 25.47
C GLY A 174 -8.28 5.39 24.90
N LYS A 175 -7.66 4.31 25.34
CA LYS A 175 -7.94 2.95 24.85
C LYS A 175 -9.34 2.46 25.22
N ASP A 176 -9.84 2.89 26.35
CA ASP A 176 -11.16 2.56 26.94
C ASP A 176 -12.34 3.10 26.13
N LYS A 177 -12.12 4.17 25.34
CA LYS A 177 -13.14 4.75 24.47
C LYS A 177 -13.19 4.12 23.07
N ILE A 178 -12.18 3.36 22.68
CA ILE A 178 -12.12 2.76 21.35
C ILE A 178 -12.97 1.49 21.30
N ARG A 179 -13.90 1.46 20.38
CA ARG A 179 -14.81 0.33 20.13
C ARG A 179 -14.53 -0.24 18.73
N THR A 180 -14.10 -1.50 18.69
CA THR A 180 -14.01 -2.25 17.44
C THR A 180 -15.33 -2.95 17.19
N GLY A 181 -16.08 -2.52 16.18
CA GLY A 181 -17.24 -3.26 15.68
C GLY A 181 -16.80 -4.43 14.78
N ASN A 182 -17.79 -5.09 14.16
CA ASN A 182 -17.51 -6.07 13.12
C ASN A 182 -16.99 -5.31 11.88
N THR A 183 -15.67 -5.15 11.80
CA THR A 183 -14.94 -4.22 10.90
C THR A 183 -15.22 -4.46 9.42
N PHE A 184 -15.63 -5.67 9.05
CA PHE A 184 -15.88 -6.05 7.65
C PHE A 184 -17.38 -6.05 7.28
N ASN A 185 -18.27 -6.20 8.24
CA ASN A 185 -19.71 -6.36 7.99
C ASN A 185 -20.54 -5.13 8.40
N SER A 186 -19.94 -4.06 8.91
CA SER A 186 -20.65 -2.89 9.40
C SER A 186 -21.55 -2.24 8.35
N VAL A 187 -21.12 -2.16 7.10
CA VAL A 187 -21.90 -1.62 5.98
C VAL A 187 -23.05 -2.56 5.64
N ALA A 188 -22.79 -3.86 5.52
CA ALA A 188 -23.84 -4.86 5.24
C ALA A 188 -24.88 -4.93 6.37
N TYR A 189 -24.43 -4.85 7.62
CA TYR A 189 -25.30 -4.80 8.78
C TYR A 189 -26.14 -3.51 8.80
N GLY A 190 -25.53 -2.35 8.55
CA GLY A 190 -26.25 -1.08 8.45
C GLY A 190 -27.32 -1.11 7.35
N LEU A 191 -27.01 -1.65 6.18
CA LEU A 191 -27.99 -1.84 5.10
C LEU A 191 -29.12 -2.80 5.49
N SER A 192 -28.84 -3.84 6.27
CA SER A 192 -29.87 -4.80 6.73
C SER A 192 -30.84 -4.21 7.73
N LEU A 193 -30.47 -3.13 8.43
CA LEU A 193 -31.34 -2.43 9.40
C LEU A 193 -32.19 -1.33 8.74
N SER A 194 -31.93 -0.98 7.48
CA SER A 194 -32.64 0.07 6.75
C SER A 194 -33.86 -0.41 5.96
N TYR A 195 -34.24 -1.70 6.13
CA TYR A 195 -35.43 -2.31 5.55
C TYR A 195 -36.48 -2.63 6.60
#